data_e6c67cdc60d971a1fea6339ce60542d7
#
_entry.id   e6c67cdc60d971a1fea6339ce60542d7
#
_cell.length_a   1.000
_cell.length_b   1.000
_cell.length_c   1.000
_cell.angle_alpha   90.00
_cell.angle_beta   90.00
_cell.angle_gamma   90.00
#
_symmetry.space_group_name_H-M   'P 1'
#
loop_
_entity.id
_entity.type
_entity.pdbx_description
1 polymer ?
#
loop_
_entity_poly.entity_id
_entity_poly.type
_entity_poly.pdbx_seq_one_letter_code
_entity_poly.pdbx_strand_id
1 'polypeptide(L)'
;MPTAAITPAPMPRGRGAAPVATFRALAALLLAALLAAPGAAGPSFTATVVRVVDGDTIQVQIGDRTEKVRYIGMDTPETHHPRKGAQPGGREATEVNRRLVDGKTVRLDLDVQERDRYGRLLAYVWVGRVMVNAELLRLGYAQVMTVPPNVAYHGEFLRLEREAREAGRGLWATSR
;
A
#
# COMPACT_ATOMS: atom_id res chain seq x y z
N MET A 1 19.24 56.72 84.89
CA MET A 1 17.91 56.58 84.28
C MET A 1 18.13 56.21 82.79
N PRO A 2 18.10 54.98 82.36
CA PRO A 2 18.26 54.63 80.92
C PRO A 2 16.90 54.54 80.29
N THR A 3 16.75 55.16 79.14
CA THR A 3 15.65 55.23 78.24
C THR A 3 15.56 53.93 77.45
N ALA A 4 14.40 53.22 77.51
CA ALA A 4 14.16 52.03 76.79
C ALA A 4 13.89 52.33 75.29
N ALA A 5 14.68 51.73 74.42
CA ALA A 5 14.44 51.76 72.97
C ALA A 5 13.37 50.71 72.59
N ILE A 6 12.33 51.15 71.91
CA ILE A 6 11.26 50.32 71.37
C ILE A 6 11.69 49.86 69.98
N THR A 7 11.84 48.54 69.83
CA THR A 7 12.14 47.92 68.53
C THR A 7 10.82 47.59 67.79
N PRO A 8 10.60 48.03 66.57
CA PRO A 8 9.40 47.63 65.79
C PRO A 8 9.53 46.22 65.26
N ALA A 9 8.40 45.48 65.30
CA ALA A 9 8.23 44.11 64.83
C ALA A 9 8.29 44.01 63.27
N PRO A 10 8.81 42.93 62.72
CA PRO A 10 8.88 42.76 61.28
C PRO A 10 7.51 42.38 60.65
N MET A 11 7.22 43.03 59.52
CA MET A 11 6.03 42.74 58.68
C MET A 11 6.11 41.38 58.00
N PRO A 12 4.99 40.68 57.81
CA PRO A 12 4.97 39.42 57.08
C PRO A 12 5.17 39.62 55.58
N ARG A 13 6.14 38.89 55.03
CA ARG A 13 6.44 38.83 53.60
C ARG A 13 5.29 38.13 52.86
N GLY A 14 4.89 38.80 51.77
CA GLY A 14 3.85 38.35 50.87
C GLY A 14 4.10 36.95 50.31
N ARG A 15 3.03 36.18 50.23
CA ARG A 15 2.98 34.88 49.57
C ARG A 15 3.20 35.05 48.08
N GLY A 16 4.28 34.43 47.58
CA GLY A 16 4.56 34.33 46.17
C GLY A 16 3.44 33.65 45.42
N ALA A 17 3.02 34.31 44.39
CA ALA A 17 2.10 33.72 43.40
C ALA A 17 2.74 32.48 42.74
N ALA A 18 2.07 31.38 42.79
CA ALA A 18 2.45 30.19 42.04
C ALA A 18 2.37 30.46 40.52
N PRO A 19 3.32 29.99 39.73
CA PRO A 19 3.21 30.10 38.28
C PRO A 19 2.13 29.21 37.76
N VAL A 20 1.20 29.80 37.02
CA VAL A 20 0.21 29.07 36.17
C VAL A 20 1.01 28.47 35.01
N ALA A 21 1.63 27.32 35.26
CA ALA A 21 2.30 26.56 34.22
C ALA A 21 1.27 25.75 33.42
N THR A 22 0.98 26.24 32.23
CA THR A 22 0.91 25.45 31.00
C THR A 22 -0.04 24.26 30.95
N PHE A 23 -1.33 24.55 30.67
CA PHE A 23 -2.27 23.62 30.01
C PHE A 23 -2.24 23.76 28.46
N ARG A 24 -1.09 24.01 27.87
CA ARG A 24 -0.95 24.18 26.41
C ARG A 24 -0.25 23.03 25.68
N ALA A 25 0.12 21.97 26.36
CA ALA A 25 0.92 20.88 25.77
C ALA A 25 0.15 19.59 25.46
N LEU A 26 -1.17 19.51 25.69
CA LEU A 26 -1.95 18.29 25.43
C LEU A 26 -2.84 18.34 24.18
N ALA A 27 -2.93 19.46 23.49
CA ALA A 27 -3.76 19.58 22.28
C ALA A 27 -3.03 19.31 20.96
N ALA A 28 -1.72 19.08 21.00
CA ALA A 28 -0.91 18.88 19.78
C ALA A 28 -0.66 17.39 19.44
N LEU A 29 -1.14 16.43 20.23
CA LEU A 29 -0.83 15.01 20.05
C LEU A 29 -1.99 14.17 19.50
N LEU A 30 -3.12 14.78 19.12
CA LEU A 30 -4.32 14.08 18.66
C LEU A 30 -4.69 14.36 17.19
N LEU A 31 -3.84 15.04 16.42
CA LEU A 31 -4.08 15.26 14.97
C LEU A 31 -3.08 14.52 14.08
N ALA A 32 -2.37 13.52 14.61
CA ALA A 32 -1.61 12.55 13.81
C ALA A 32 -2.45 11.30 13.55
N ALA A 33 -3.77 11.48 13.46
CA ALA A 33 -4.68 10.38 13.22
C ALA A 33 -5.10 10.38 11.77
N LEU A 34 -4.74 9.30 11.10
CA LEU A 34 -5.56 8.68 10.08
C LEU A 34 -5.58 9.39 8.72
N LEU A 35 -4.42 9.58 8.12
CA LEU A 35 -4.33 9.34 6.68
C LEU A 35 -4.35 7.82 6.49
N ALA A 36 -5.55 7.23 6.67
CA ALA A 36 -5.80 5.90 6.15
C ALA A 36 -5.55 5.98 4.66
N ALA A 37 -4.50 5.33 4.18
CA ALA A 37 -4.34 5.11 2.76
C ALA A 37 -5.66 4.54 2.24
N PRO A 38 -6.15 4.97 1.06
CA PRO A 38 -7.35 4.37 0.47
C PRO A 38 -7.09 2.86 0.38
N GLY A 39 -7.78 2.11 1.21
CA GLY A 39 -7.74 0.65 1.21
C GLY A 39 -8.79 0.11 0.26
N ALA A 40 -8.60 -1.11 -0.22
CA ALA A 40 -9.64 -1.84 -0.93
C ALA A 40 -10.91 -1.97 -0.08
N ALA A 41 -12.07 -1.93 -0.72
CA ALA A 41 -13.37 -1.90 -0.02
C ALA A 41 -13.85 -3.29 0.40
N GLY A 42 -13.24 -4.36 -0.13
CA GLY A 42 -13.64 -5.76 0.08
C GLY A 42 -12.89 -6.45 1.21
N PRO A 43 -13.18 -7.75 1.43
CA PRO A 43 -12.51 -8.57 2.42
C PRO A 43 -11.03 -8.79 2.09
N SER A 44 -10.25 -9.07 3.15
CA SER A 44 -8.83 -9.37 3.08
C SER A 44 -8.55 -10.72 3.74
N PHE A 45 -7.74 -11.57 3.08
CA PHE A 45 -7.35 -12.87 3.61
C PHE A 45 -6.00 -13.32 3.06
N THR A 46 -5.42 -14.37 3.64
CA THR A 46 -4.13 -14.91 3.22
C THR A 46 -4.30 -16.20 2.43
N ALA A 47 -3.38 -16.44 1.48
CA ALA A 47 -3.33 -17.63 0.67
C ALA A 47 -1.88 -17.98 0.32
N THR A 48 -1.62 -19.23 -0.09
CA THR A 48 -0.29 -19.64 -0.56
C THR A 48 -0.28 -19.70 -2.08
N VAL A 49 0.68 -19.07 -2.73
CA VAL A 49 0.85 -19.16 -4.19
C VAL A 49 1.37 -20.53 -4.55
N VAL A 50 0.62 -21.27 -5.36
CA VAL A 50 0.99 -22.61 -5.84
C VAL A 50 1.46 -22.61 -7.28
N ARG A 51 1.13 -21.56 -8.05
CA ARG A 51 1.56 -21.42 -9.45
C ARG A 51 1.46 -19.95 -9.91
N VAL A 52 2.45 -19.50 -10.64
CA VAL A 52 2.36 -18.26 -11.44
C VAL A 52 1.92 -18.65 -12.84
N VAL A 53 0.80 -18.07 -13.30
CA VAL A 53 0.22 -18.34 -14.64
C VAL A 53 0.88 -17.43 -15.66
N ASP A 54 0.89 -16.11 -15.38
CA ASP A 54 1.50 -15.06 -16.20
C ASP A 54 1.89 -13.83 -15.33
N GLY A 55 2.13 -12.68 -15.96
CA GLY A 55 2.59 -11.50 -15.27
C GLY A 55 1.60 -10.89 -14.28
N ASP A 56 0.31 -11.19 -14.39
CA ASP A 56 -0.76 -10.60 -13.57
C ASP A 56 -1.81 -11.61 -13.08
N THR A 57 -1.52 -12.88 -13.24
CA THR A 57 -2.43 -13.98 -12.83
C THR A 57 -1.66 -15.07 -12.10
N ILE A 58 -2.15 -15.44 -10.92
CA ILE A 58 -1.61 -16.53 -10.10
C ILE A 58 -2.67 -17.55 -9.74
N GLN A 59 -2.25 -18.74 -9.32
CA GLN A 59 -3.07 -19.71 -8.61
C GLN A 59 -2.63 -19.75 -7.15
N VAL A 60 -3.60 -19.73 -6.26
CA VAL A 60 -3.38 -19.76 -4.82
C VAL A 60 -4.17 -20.88 -4.17
N GLN A 61 -3.64 -21.43 -3.09
CA GLN A 61 -4.33 -22.36 -2.21
C GLN A 61 -4.99 -21.59 -1.08
N ILE A 62 -6.32 -21.78 -0.92
CA ILE A 62 -7.14 -21.22 0.15
C ILE A 62 -7.87 -22.39 0.83
N GLY A 63 -7.40 -22.82 2.00
CA GLY A 63 -7.86 -24.07 2.61
C GLY A 63 -7.62 -25.24 1.65
N ASP A 64 -8.68 -26.00 1.34
CA ASP A 64 -8.61 -27.17 0.46
C ASP A 64 -8.90 -26.82 -1.03
N ARG A 65 -9.04 -25.55 -1.38
CA ARG A 65 -9.39 -25.13 -2.74
C ARG A 65 -8.28 -24.32 -3.39
N THR A 66 -8.07 -24.56 -4.69
CA THR A 66 -7.20 -23.74 -5.53
C THR A 66 -8.02 -22.72 -6.30
N GLU A 67 -7.66 -21.44 -6.20
CA GLU A 67 -8.34 -20.34 -6.87
C GLU A 67 -7.39 -19.62 -7.82
N LYS A 68 -7.91 -19.14 -8.96
CA LYS A 68 -7.19 -18.24 -9.85
C LYS A 68 -7.43 -16.80 -9.40
N VAL A 69 -6.36 -16.02 -9.29
CA VAL A 69 -6.39 -14.61 -8.89
C VAL A 69 -5.85 -13.76 -10.03
N ARG A 70 -6.66 -12.81 -10.52
CA ARG A 70 -6.25 -11.76 -11.46
C ARG A 70 -5.99 -10.48 -10.69
N TYR A 71 -4.87 -9.85 -10.96
CA TYR A 71 -4.47 -8.61 -10.31
C TYR A 71 -5.35 -7.44 -10.76
N ILE A 72 -5.87 -6.66 -9.79
CA ILE A 72 -6.70 -5.48 -10.08
C ILE A 72 -5.84 -4.32 -10.57
N GLY A 73 -6.39 -3.54 -11.50
CA GLY A 73 -5.90 -2.21 -11.87
C GLY A 73 -4.71 -2.20 -12.82
N MET A 74 -4.24 -3.35 -13.26
CA MET A 74 -3.10 -3.48 -14.15
C MET A 74 -3.26 -4.61 -15.17
N ASP A 75 -2.47 -4.55 -16.23
CA ASP A 75 -2.37 -5.57 -17.28
C ASP A 75 -0.90 -5.78 -17.67
N THR A 76 -0.55 -7.01 -17.97
CA THR A 76 0.79 -7.36 -18.47
C THR A 76 0.70 -7.93 -19.87
N PRO A 77 1.77 -7.85 -20.68
CA PRO A 77 1.81 -8.56 -21.94
C PRO A 77 1.62 -10.06 -21.73
N GLU A 78 0.78 -10.66 -22.57
CA GLU A 78 0.42 -12.07 -22.50
C GLU A 78 1.58 -12.98 -22.95
N THR A 79 1.83 -14.07 -22.21
CA THR A 79 2.76 -15.12 -22.64
C THR A 79 2.12 -16.11 -23.64
N HIS A 80 0.81 -16.28 -23.58
CA HIS A 80 0.04 -17.22 -24.40
C HIS A 80 -1.30 -16.61 -24.82
N HIS A 81 -1.27 -15.67 -25.76
CA HIS A 81 -2.53 -15.16 -26.32
C HIS A 81 -3.05 -16.11 -27.42
N PRO A 82 -4.31 -16.59 -27.39
CA PRO A 82 -4.85 -17.60 -28.32
C PRO A 82 -4.71 -17.24 -29.81
N ARG A 83 -4.71 -15.95 -30.14
CA ARG A 83 -4.65 -15.45 -31.53
C ARG A 83 -3.36 -14.72 -31.88
N LYS A 84 -2.62 -14.20 -30.89
CA LYS A 84 -1.45 -13.31 -31.11
C LYS A 84 -0.13 -13.96 -30.70
N GLY A 85 -0.19 -15.15 -30.08
CA GLY A 85 1.00 -15.77 -29.52
C GLY A 85 1.58 -15.00 -28.31
N ALA A 86 2.85 -15.20 -28.01
CA ALA A 86 3.52 -14.48 -26.96
C ALA A 86 3.75 -13.02 -27.37
N GLN A 87 3.37 -12.09 -26.50
CA GLN A 87 3.63 -10.67 -26.69
C GLN A 87 5.04 -10.32 -26.19
N PRO A 88 5.73 -9.34 -26.82
CA PRO A 88 7.00 -8.83 -26.30
C PRO A 88 6.88 -8.38 -24.85
N GLY A 89 7.81 -8.79 -23.98
CA GLY A 89 7.80 -8.45 -22.55
C GLY A 89 6.96 -9.38 -21.68
N GLY A 90 6.13 -10.28 -22.24
CA GLY A 90 5.25 -11.15 -21.44
C GLY A 90 6.03 -12.17 -20.61
N ARG A 91 7.11 -12.75 -21.17
CA ARG A 91 7.98 -13.68 -20.43
C ARG A 91 8.68 -12.99 -19.27
N GLU A 92 9.20 -11.79 -19.52
CA GLU A 92 9.89 -10.97 -18.54
C GLU A 92 8.94 -10.56 -17.40
N ALA A 93 7.72 -10.10 -17.72
CA ALA A 93 6.70 -9.78 -16.74
C ALA A 93 6.33 -11.00 -15.87
N THR A 94 6.15 -12.17 -16.49
CA THR A 94 5.87 -13.44 -15.80
C THR A 94 7.02 -13.83 -14.87
N GLU A 95 8.27 -13.67 -15.30
CA GLU A 95 9.43 -14.00 -14.49
C GLU A 95 9.60 -13.05 -13.31
N VAL A 96 9.32 -11.76 -13.50
CA VAL A 96 9.33 -10.78 -12.40
C VAL A 96 8.22 -11.12 -11.40
N ASN A 97 7.00 -11.40 -11.85
CA ASN A 97 5.92 -11.83 -10.97
C ASN A 97 6.31 -13.10 -10.19
N ARG A 98 6.91 -14.10 -10.84
CA ARG A 98 7.39 -15.33 -10.20
C ARG A 98 8.37 -15.02 -9.05
N ARG A 99 9.36 -14.19 -9.26
CA ARG A 99 10.33 -13.80 -8.22
C ARG A 99 9.64 -13.11 -7.03
N LEU A 100 8.59 -12.36 -7.30
CA LEU A 100 7.84 -11.64 -6.25
C LEU A 100 6.98 -12.59 -5.40
N VAL A 101 6.32 -13.60 -5.99
CA VAL A 101 5.23 -14.31 -5.31
C VAL A 101 5.36 -15.83 -5.25
N ASP A 102 6.18 -16.50 -6.08
CA ASP A 102 6.18 -17.96 -6.21
C ASP A 102 6.48 -18.67 -4.88
N GLY A 103 5.62 -19.61 -4.49
CA GLY A 103 5.71 -20.37 -3.25
C GLY A 103 5.48 -19.55 -1.97
N LYS A 104 5.17 -18.25 -2.07
CA LYS A 104 5.01 -17.38 -0.90
C LYS A 104 3.56 -17.35 -0.40
N THR A 105 3.42 -17.03 0.89
CA THR A 105 2.15 -16.60 1.45
C THR A 105 1.90 -15.15 1.05
N VAL A 106 0.75 -14.90 0.45
CA VAL A 106 0.28 -13.58 0.01
C VAL A 106 -0.97 -13.18 0.79
N ARG A 107 -1.14 -11.89 1.02
CA ARG A 107 -2.41 -11.30 1.40
C ARG A 107 -3.12 -10.85 0.14
N LEU A 108 -4.40 -11.17 0.05
CA LEU A 108 -5.30 -10.80 -1.04
C LEU A 108 -6.32 -9.81 -0.49
N ASP A 109 -6.25 -8.56 -0.94
CA ASP A 109 -7.26 -7.54 -0.61
C ASP A 109 -8.21 -7.45 -1.80
N LEU A 110 -9.47 -7.86 -1.61
CA LEU A 110 -10.50 -7.73 -2.62
C LEU A 110 -11.05 -6.30 -2.64
N ASP A 111 -11.66 -5.91 -3.77
CA ASP A 111 -12.34 -4.63 -3.89
C ASP A 111 -13.85 -4.86 -4.06
N VAL A 112 -14.59 -3.87 -4.54
CA VAL A 112 -16.05 -3.88 -4.68
C VAL A 112 -16.56 -5.06 -5.49
N GLN A 113 -15.93 -5.37 -6.63
CA GLN A 113 -16.20 -6.57 -7.42
C GLN A 113 -15.15 -7.64 -7.11
N GLU A 114 -15.57 -8.72 -6.50
CA GLU A 114 -14.68 -9.79 -6.05
C GLU A 114 -14.24 -10.75 -7.15
N ARG A 115 -15.03 -10.93 -8.21
CA ARG A 115 -14.74 -11.87 -9.30
C ARG A 115 -15.01 -11.27 -10.67
N ASP A 116 -14.25 -11.70 -11.65
CA ASP A 116 -14.52 -11.37 -13.04
C ASP A 116 -15.52 -12.35 -13.71
N ARG A 117 -15.84 -12.07 -14.97
CA ARG A 117 -16.77 -12.90 -15.77
C ARG A 117 -16.28 -14.34 -16.01
N TYR A 118 -15.01 -14.61 -15.76
CA TYR A 118 -14.40 -15.94 -15.89
C TYR A 118 -14.31 -16.68 -14.56
N GLY A 119 -14.84 -16.10 -13.48
CA GLY A 119 -14.83 -16.64 -12.12
C GLY A 119 -13.51 -16.46 -11.36
N ARG A 120 -12.50 -15.76 -11.92
CA ARG A 120 -11.25 -15.49 -11.22
C ARG A 120 -11.48 -14.49 -10.09
N LEU A 121 -10.84 -14.68 -8.96
CA LEU A 121 -10.78 -13.66 -7.90
C LEU A 121 -10.05 -12.42 -8.43
N LEU A 122 -10.54 -11.25 -8.07
CA LEU A 122 -9.92 -9.96 -8.36
C LEU A 122 -9.31 -9.43 -7.05
N ALA A 123 -7.99 -9.22 -7.01
CA ALA A 123 -7.32 -8.80 -5.80
C ALA A 123 -6.15 -7.83 -6.03
N TYR A 124 -5.90 -7.01 -5.02
CA TYR A 124 -4.58 -6.42 -4.78
C TYR A 124 -3.77 -7.43 -3.97
N VAL A 125 -2.61 -7.80 -4.49
CA VAL A 125 -1.79 -8.91 -3.96
C VAL A 125 -0.60 -8.34 -3.21
N TRP A 126 -0.37 -8.83 -1.97
CA TRP A 126 0.68 -8.34 -1.09
C TRP A 126 1.59 -9.47 -0.63
N VAL A 127 2.89 -9.21 -0.67
CA VAL A 127 3.91 -10.02 0.00
C VAL A 127 4.52 -9.18 1.11
N GLY A 128 4.17 -9.50 2.36
CA GLY A 128 4.53 -8.65 3.49
C GLY A 128 3.95 -7.24 3.34
N ARG A 129 4.82 -6.24 3.18
CA ARG A 129 4.43 -4.81 3.01
C ARG A 129 4.45 -4.33 1.56
N VAL A 130 4.81 -5.19 0.61
CA VAL A 130 4.93 -4.84 -0.80
C VAL A 130 3.68 -5.25 -1.54
N MET A 131 2.99 -4.28 -2.17
CA MET A 131 1.91 -4.54 -3.12
C MET A 131 2.51 -4.96 -4.46
N VAL A 132 2.27 -6.19 -4.87
CA VAL A 132 2.85 -6.77 -6.10
C VAL A 132 2.35 -6.05 -7.35
N ASN A 133 1.06 -5.67 -7.39
CA ASN A 133 0.46 -4.88 -8.47
C ASN A 133 1.25 -3.57 -8.69
N ALA A 134 1.48 -2.81 -7.61
CA ALA A 134 2.22 -1.56 -7.64
C ALA A 134 3.69 -1.77 -8.04
N GLU A 135 4.30 -2.83 -7.54
CA GLU A 135 5.70 -3.15 -7.82
C GLU A 135 5.93 -3.49 -9.31
N LEU A 136 5.03 -4.25 -9.94
CA LEU A 136 5.09 -4.56 -11.37
C LEU A 136 4.97 -3.29 -12.23
N LEU A 137 4.08 -2.36 -11.87
CA LEU A 137 3.96 -1.05 -12.52
C LEU A 137 5.23 -0.22 -12.32
N ARG A 138 5.75 -0.13 -11.09
CA ARG A 138 6.97 0.61 -10.75
C ARG A 138 8.20 0.12 -11.52
N LEU A 139 8.30 -1.20 -11.72
CA LEU A 139 9.36 -1.84 -12.49
C LEU A 139 9.14 -1.75 -14.00
N GLY A 140 7.96 -1.28 -14.46
CA GLY A 140 7.63 -1.12 -15.86
C GLY A 140 7.24 -2.41 -16.59
N TYR A 141 6.83 -3.45 -15.88
CA TYR A 141 6.38 -4.73 -16.45
C TYR A 141 4.87 -4.85 -16.59
N ALA A 142 4.14 -3.81 -16.22
CA ALA A 142 2.69 -3.72 -16.37
C ALA A 142 2.27 -2.34 -16.87
N GLN A 143 1.07 -2.26 -17.40
CA GLN A 143 0.36 -1.04 -17.77
C GLN A 143 -0.88 -0.90 -16.88
N VAL A 144 -1.33 0.33 -16.63
CA VAL A 144 -2.56 0.56 -15.89
C VAL A 144 -3.75 0.13 -16.75
N MET A 145 -4.60 -0.72 -16.18
CA MET A 145 -5.88 -1.11 -16.76
C MET A 145 -6.97 -0.95 -15.70
N THR A 146 -7.71 0.15 -15.80
CA THR A 146 -8.77 0.46 -14.85
C THR A 146 -10.09 -0.14 -15.28
N VAL A 147 -10.68 -0.96 -14.42
CA VAL A 147 -12.00 -1.57 -14.62
C VAL A 147 -12.87 -1.26 -13.41
N PRO A 148 -13.77 -0.25 -13.49
CA PRO A 148 -14.71 0.01 -12.42
C PRO A 148 -15.58 -1.22 -12.11
N PRO A 149 -15.99 -1.42 -10.83
CA PRO A 149 -15.86 -0.49 -9.71
C PRO A 149 -14.54 -0.56 -8.93
N ASN A 150 -13.60 -1.44 -9.30
CA ASN A 150 -12.36 -1.70 -8.58
C ASN A 150 -11.29 -0.63 -8.92
N VAL A 151 -11.28 0.46 -8.19
CA VAL A 151 -10.45 1.64 -8.49
C VAL A 151 -9.64 2.19 -7.30
N ALA A 152 -9.60 1.45 -6.18
CA ALA A 152 -9.03 1.94 -4.92
C ALA A 152 -7.61 2.53 -5.05
N TYR A 153 -6.74 1.94 -5.89
CA TYR A 153 -5.36 2.38 -6.08
C TYR A 153 -5.09 3.01 -7.46
N HIS A 154 -6.15 3.41 -8.20
CA HIS A 154 -6.00 3.94 -9.56
C HIS A 154 -5.02 5.11 -9.67
N GLY A 155 -5.13 6.12 -8.79
CA GLY A 155 -4.25 7.29 -8.82
C GLY A 155 -2.79 6.95 -8.53
N GLU A 156 -2.53 6.03 -7.61
CA GLU A 156 -1.18 5.53 -7.32
C GLU A 156 -0.59 4.79 -8.52
N PHE A 157 -1.37 3.91 -9.15
CA PHE A 157 -0.94 3.12 -10.30
C PHE A 157 -0.58 4.00 -11.50
N LEU A 158 -1.38 5.03 -11.79
CA LEU A 158 -1.06 6.01 -12.84
C LEU A 158 0.26 6.75 -12.58
N ARG A 159 0.52 7.09 -11.32
CA ARG A 159 1.79 7.73 -10.94
C ARG A 159 2.97 6.80 -11.16
N LEU A 160 2.88 5.54 -10.71
CA LEU A 160 3.94 4.54 -10.85
C LEU A 160 4.24 4.20 -12.30
N GLU A 161 3.21 4.04 -13.14
CA GLU A 161 3.38 3.81 -14.58
C GLU A 161 4.09 4.99 -15.25
N ARG A 162 3.69 6.23 -14.97
CA ARG A 162 4.33 7.42 -15.50
C ARG A 162 5.82 7.47 -15.13
N GLU A 163 6.14 7.25 -13.85
CA GLU A 163 7.53 7.20 -13.38
C GLU A 163 8.36 6.08 -14.04
N ALA A 164 7.74 4.93 -14.31
CA ALA A 164 8.39 3.83 -15.03
C ALA A 164 8.67 4.19 -16.50
N ARG A 165 7.71 4.84 -17.17
CA ARG A 165 7.84 5.34 -18.56
C ARG A 165 8.94 6.40 -18.68
N GLU A 166 8.93 7.40 -17.82
CA GLU A 166 9.92 8.48 -17.80
C GLU A 166 11.34 7.95 -17.56
N ALA A 167 11.47 6.92 -16.73
CA ALA A 167 12.74 6.26 -16.43
C ALA A 167 13.14 5.17 -17.43
N GLY A 168 12.33 4.88 -18.46
CA GLY A 168 12.60 3.83 -19.45
C GLY A 168 12.73 2.43 -18.85
N ARG A 169 11.90 2.07 -17.88
CA ARG A 169 11.98 0.78 -17.17
C ARG A 169 11.17 -0.30 -17.89
N GLY A 170 11.67 -1.54 -17.84
CA GLY A 170 10.95 -2.73 -18.30
C GLY A 170 10.46 -2.59 -19.76
N LEU A 171 9.15 -2.63 -19.97
CA LEU A 171 8.48 -2.50 -21.28
C LEU A 171 8.73 -1.14 -21.94
N TRP A 172 9.15 -0.14 -21.19
CA TRP A 172 9.41 1.23 -21.65
C TRP A 172 10.88 1.47 -22.01
N ALA A 173 11.72 0.44 -21.84
CA ALA A 173 13.11 0.52 -22.31
C ALA A 173 13.13 0.65 -23.83
N THR A 174 13.61 1.78 -24.33
CA THR A 174 13.84 1.97 -25.76
C THR A 174 14.92 0.97 -26.18
N SER A 175 14.62 0.08 -27.13
CA SER A 175 15.65 -0.75 -27.76
C SER A 175 16.68 0.20 -28.39
N ARG A 176 17.88 0.23 -27.83
CA ARG A 176 19.04 0.88 -28.45
C ARG A 176 19.63 0.01 -29.49
#